data_5b052a587c9aa6c1fbe4d569099e31d5
#
_entry.id   5b052a587c9aa6c1fbe4d569099e31d5
#
_cell.length_a   1.000
_cell.length_b   1.000
_cell.length_c   1.000
_cell.angle_alpha   90.00
_cell.angle_beta   90.00
_cell.angle_gamma   90.00
#
_symmetry.space_group_name_H-M   'P 1'
#
loop_
_entity.id
_entity.type
_entity.pdbx_description
1 polymer ?
#
loop_
_entity_poly.entity_id
_entity_poly.type
_entity_poly.pdbx_seq_one_letter_code
_entity_poly.pdbx_strand_id
1 'polypeptide(L)'
;MDRRTFLGISGSTLASLASGASLAAKEQKIESLPDYKPTGVKLLTETTPAADGFHFPAEWAAHEFTVMVLPPPQNWIGYGIPLDDVRGQWADVANKLSEYEAVLMVVRPEDKAIAKRIFSKDIQLVEFPVNDGWSRDSGPMILVNGKGERRAAGFTFNGWGGKFPPYQDDALLKARLCKHLDIPMYPINWVLEGGAVAVDGEGTLLTTEQCLLNKNRNSATDRSKIEKVLNNSLGTKKVIWLGNGLEPDPITDGHIDGLAAFASPGMVLLHTTKDRNDPNFAICQDAKRRLKESTDAQGRKLDVIELPLDADLSHINFYIANDCVLVPISARRRDNDRALGILREVFPKRKTIGLDATVLGEGGGGIHCITQQVPKV
;
A
#
# COMPACT_ATOMS: atom_id res chain seq x y z
N MET A 1 10.26 5.27 19.24
CA MET A 1 10.90 3.94 19.18
C MET A 1 11.56 3.87 17.81
N ASP A 2 12.83 3.56 17.74
CA ASP A 2 13.55 3.45 16.48
C ASP A 2 13.03 2.21 15.72
N ARG A 3 12.81 2.33 14.40
CA ARG A 3 12.35 1.22 13.54
C ARG A 3 13.29 0.01 13.62
N ARG A 4 14.59 0.18 13.83
CA ARG A 4 15.56 -0.91 14.04
C ARG A 4 15.25 -1.76 15.27
N THR A 5 14.88 -1.13 16.37
CA THR A 5 14.46 -1.85 17.58
C THR A 5 13.19 -2.67 17.32
N PHE A 6 12.43 -2.31 16.29
CA PHE A 6 11.22 -2.97 15.90
C PHE A 6 11.46 -4.14 14.90
N LEU A 7 12.44 -4.00 14.00
CA LEU A 7 12.77 -5.01 12.97
C LEU A 7 13.89 -5.98 13.40
N GLY A 8 14.69 -5.61 14.39
CA GLY A 8 15.89 -6.39 14.83
C GLY A 8 15.61 -7.60 15.72
N ILE A 9 14.35 -8.06 15.85
CA ILE A 9 14.01 -9.28 16.59
C ILE A 9 13.77 -10.42 15.58
N SER A 10 14.77 -10.73 14.77
CA SER A 10 14.79 -11.96 14.02
C SER A 10 15.75 -12.96 14.65
N GLY A 11 15.17 -13.94 15.33
CA GLY A 11 15.73 -15.26 15.51
C GLY A 11 17.03 -15.40 16.30
N SER A 12 17.02 -15.19 17.59
CA SER A 12 17.63 -16.05 18.63
C SER A 12 17.55 -15.33 19.98
N THR A 13 16.92 -15.98 20.96
CA THR A 13 16.69 -15.57 22.37
C THR A 13 15.32 -15.00 22.70
N LEU A 14 14.26 -15.80 22.50
CA LEU A 14 13.03 -15.71 23.25
C LEU A 14 13.05 -16.75 24.37
N ALA A 15 13.90 -16.53 25.36
CA ALA A 15 13.79 -17.16 26.67
C ALA A 15 14.19 -16.13 27.71
N SER A 16 13.24 -15.83 28.61
CA SER A 16 13.37 -14.98 29.80
C SER A 16 13.44 -13.47 29.58
N LEU A 17 12.26 -12.83 29.45
CA LEU A 17 11.93 -11.55 30.06
C LEU A 17 10.41 -11.44 30.20
N ALA A 18 9.83 -12.37 30.95
CA ALA A 18 8.50 -12.18 31.54
C ALA A 18 8.69 -11.37 32.83
N SER A 19 8.80 -10.07 32.73
CA SER A 19 8.61 -9.16 33.85
C SER A 19 7.71 -8.03 33.42
N GLY A 20 6.48 -8.05 33.94
CA GLY A 20 5.36 -7.17 33.75
C GLY A 20 5.68 -5.68 33.63
N ALA A 21 5.60 -5.19 32.41
CA ALA A 21 5.16 -3.85 32.13
C ALA A 21 3.92 -3.96 31.26
N SER A 22 2.75 -3.99 31.88
CA SER A 22 1.50 -3.68 31.24
C SER A 22 1.61 -2.28 30.64
N LEU A 23 1.97 -2.21 29.37
CA LEU A 23 1.69 -1.04 28.54
C LEU A 23 0.16 -1.04 28.38
N ALA A 24 -0.52 -0.36 29.34
CA ALA A 24 -1.92 0.00 29.18
C ALA A 24 -2.00 0.74 27.83
N ALA A 25 -2.62 0.05 26.86
CA ALA A 25 -3.01 0.70 25.61
C ALA A 25 -3.90 1.87 26.01
N LYS A 26 -3.37 3.09 25.95
CA LYS A 26 -4.20 4.29 26.02
C LYS A 26 -5.22 4.11 24.91
N GLU A 27 -6.50 4.09 25.25
CA GLU A 27 -7.56 4.22 24.28
C GLU A 27 -7.26 5.46 23.45
N GLN A 28 -6.73 5.25 22.23
CA GLN A 28 -6.56 6.35 21.30
C GLN A 28 -7.97 6.77 20.90
N LYS A 29 -8.34 8.01 21.27
CA LYS A 29 -9.49 8.67 20.67
C LYS A 29 -9.33 8.58 19.17
N ILE A 30 -10.42 8.20 18.45
CA ILE A 30 -10.49 8.36 16.99
C ILE A 30 -10.01 9.78 16.72
N GLU A 31 -8.86 9.90 16.06
CA GLU A 31 -8.34 11.20 15.68
C GLU A 31 -9.42 11.87 14.82
N SER A 32 -9.72 13.12 15.13
CA SER A 32 -10.59 13.93 14.29
C SER A 32 -9.97 14.00 12.89
N LEU A 33 -10.79 14.08 11.84
CA LEU A 33 -10.32 14.37 10.47
C LEU A 33 -9.23 15.45 10.51
N PRO A 34 -8.13 15.28 9.77
CA PRO A 34 -7.18 16.37 9.58
C PRO A 34 -7.89 17.64 9.10
N ASP A 35 -7.45 18.79 9.53
CA ASP A 35 -7.98 20.04 8.97
C ASP A 35 -7.44 20.24 7.55
N TYR A 36 -8.25 19.85 6.58
CA TYR A 36 -7.94 20.01 5.15
C TYR A 36 -8.13 21.42 4.60
N LYS A 37 -8.81 22.33 5.34
CA LYS A 37 -9.11 23.70 4.85
C LYS A 37 -7.88 24.48 4.41
N PRO A 38 -6.74 24.44 5.15
CA PRO A 38 -5.53 25.16 4.73
C PRO A 38 -4.97 24.70 3.39
N THR A 39 -5.28 23.49 2.93
CA THR A 39 -4.81 22.99 1.63
C THR A 39 -5.58 23.62 0.46
N GLY A 40 -6.79 24.12 0.70
CA GLY A 40 -7.67 24.65 -0.34
C GLY A 40 -8.25 23.59 -1.28
N VAL A 41 -8.21 22.30 -0.90
CA VAL A 41 -8.85 21.22 -1.67
C VAL A 41 -10.37 21.38 -1.64
N LYS A 42 -11.03 21.06 -2.77
CA LYS A 42 -12.50 21.00 -2.82
C LYS A 42 -13.00 19.75 -2.12
N LEU A 43 -13.70 19.92 -1.00
CA LEU A 43 -14.28 18.84 -0.22
C LEU A 43 -15.73 18.56 -0.64
N LEU A 44 -16.10 17.28 -0.71
CA LEU A 44 -17.43 16.76 -0.98
C LEU A 44 -17.95 16.08 0.29
N THR A 45 -18.88 16.73 0.99
CA THR A 45 -19.33 16.31 2.34
C THR A 45 -20.78 15.84 2.40
N GLU A 46 -21.56 16.12 1.34
CA GLU A 46 -23.03 15.92 1.36
C GLU A 46 -23.44 14.49 0.93
N THR A 47 -22.52 13.72 0.39
CA THR A 47 -22.82 12.42 -0.20
C THR A 47 -21.62 11.47 -0.04
N THR A 48 -21.72 10.26 -0.57
CA THR A 48 -20.62 9.28 -0.58
C THR A 48 -20.19 8.99 -2.02
N PRO A 49 -18.91 8.56 -2.22
CA PRO A 49 -18.45 8.15 -3.54
C PRO A 49 -19.38 7.19 -4.27
N ALA A 50 -19.80 6.12 -3.60
CA ALA A 50 -20.69 5.11 -4.20
C ALA A 50 -22.05 5.68 -4.59
N ALA A 51 -22.64 6.58 -3.77
CA ALA A 51 -23.90 7.22 -4.08
C ALA A 51 -23.80 8.14 -5.31
N ASP A 52 -22.63 8.72 -5.56
CA ASP A 52 -22.36 9.55 -6.73
C ASP A 52 -21.88 8.71 -7.95
N GLY A 53 -21.86 7.39 -7.82
CA GLY A 53 -21.48 6.46 -8.91
C GLY A 53 -19.99 6.30 -9.11
N PHE A 54 -19.17 6.68 -8.13
CA PHE A 54 -17.71 6.48 -8.17
C PHE A 54 -17.30 5.14 -7.54
N HIS A 55 -16.26 4.55 -8.09
CA HIS A 55 -15.63 3.34 -7.56
C HIS A 55 -14.11 3.41 -7.68
N PHE A 56 -13.42 2.65 -6.86
CA PHE A 56 -11.97 2.49 -6.94
C PHE A 56 -11.66 1.47 -8.04
N PRO A 57 -10.96 1.88 -9.11
CA PRO A 57 -10.66 0.99 -10.22
C PRO A 57 -9.57 -0.02 -9.83
N ALA A 58 -9.50 -1.14 -10.54
CA ALA A 58 -8.40 -2.08 -10.42
C ALA A 58 -7.07 -1.43 -10.80
N GLU A 59 -5.97 -1.92 -10.22
CA GLU A 59 -4.63 -1.37 -10.49
C GLU A 59 -4.20 -1.55 -11.94
N TRP A 60 -4.69 -2.55 -12.65
CA TRP A 60 -4.42 -2.73 -14.09
C TRP A 60 -5.25 -1.84 -15.02
N ALA A 61 -6.12 -0.99 -14.50
CA ALA A 61 -6.76 0.04 -15.31
C ALA A 61 -5.70 1.00 -15.88
N ALA A 62 -5.99 1.68 -17.00
CA ALA A 62 -5.03 2.61 -17.57
C ALA A 62 -4.73 3.76 -16.60
N HIS A 63 -3.44 4.04 -16.41
CA HIS A 63 -2.96 5.15 -15.59
C HIS A 63 -2.69 6.39 -16.44
N GLU A 64 -2.99 7.55 -15.91
CA GLU A 64 -2.48 8.82 -16.45
C GLU A 64 -1.05 9.05 -15.99
N PHE A 65 -0.79 8.80 -14.73
CA PHE A 65 0.56 8.83 -14.11
C PHE A 65 0.55 8.11 -12.76
N THR A 66 1.76 7.89 -12.23
CA THR A 66 1.99 7.40 -10.88
C THR A 66 2.53 8.49 -9.98
N VAL A 67 2.01 8.60 -8.77
CA VAL A 67 2.54 9.46 -7.70
C VAL A 67 3.53 8.66 -6.86
N MET A 68 4.70 9.25 -6.62
CA MET A 68 5.70 8.76 -5.66
C MET A 68 6.12 9.90 -4.73
N VAL A 69 6.75 9.57 -3.61
CA VAL A 69 7.27 10.54 -2.63
C VAL A 69 8.74 10.24 -2.37
N LEU A 70 9.60 11.25 -2.53
CA LEU A 70 11.02 11.10 -2.19
C LEU A 70 11.17 11.03 -0.65
N PRO A 71 11.74 9.94 -0.09
CA PRO A 71 11.84 9.79 1.36
C PRO A 71 12.69 10.89 1.99
N PRO A 72 12.15 11.57 3.02
CA PRO A 72 12.91 12.53 3.81
C PRO A 72 13.83 11.81 4.82
N PRO A 73 14.84 12.47 5.37
CA PRO A 73 15.81 11.83 6.26
C PRO A 73 15.23 11.40 7.62
N GLN A 74 14.16 12.04 8.09
CA GLN A 74 13.70 11.93 9.48
C GLN A 74 13.43 10.50 9.93
N ASN A 75 12.68 9.76 9.14
CA ASN A 75 12.27 8.40 9.49
C ASN A 75 13.32 7.34 9.12
N TRP A 76 14.36 7.72 8.39
CA TRP A 76 15.40 6.80 7.91
C TRP A 76 16.70 6.85 8.72
N ILE A 77 16.95 7.90 9.47
CA ILE A 77 18.15 8.06 10.32
C ILE A 77 18.32 6.88 11.30
N GLY A 78 17.23 6.37 11.83
CA GLY A 78 17.23 5.26 12.79
C GLY A 78 17.53 3.87 12.20
N TYR A 79 17.38 3.67 10.88
CA TYR A 79 17.63 2.36 10.25
C TYR A 79 19.11 2.01 10.10
N GLY A 80 20.00 3.03 10.16
CA GLY A 80 21.44 2.88 9.87
C GLY A 80 21.72 2.48 8.42
N ILE A 81 20.74 2.64 7.55
CA ILE A 81 20.90 2.58 6.10
C ILE A 81 21.25 3.99 5.64
N PRO A 82 22.31 4.19 4.86
CA PRO A 82 22.62 5.50 4.31
C PRO A 82 21.43 6.05 3.51
N LEU A 83 21.06 7.30 3.75
CA LEU A 83 19.94 7.93 3.05
C LEU A 83 20.13 7.96 1.52
N ASP A 84 21.38 8.04 1.07
CA ASP A 84 21.68 8.02 -0.36
C ASP A 84 21.37 6.64 -0.98
N ASP A 85 21.55 5.54 -0.26
CA ASP A 85 21.16 4.19 -0.72
C ASP A 85 19.64 4.07 -0.78
N VAL A 86 18.93 4.60 0.23
CA VAL A 86 17.46 4.66 0.23
C VAL A 86 16.97 5.43 -0.98
N ARG A 87 17.45 6.66 -1.18
CA ARG A 87 17.05 7.52 -2.29
C ARG A 87 17.47 6.97 -3.65
N GLY A 88 18.61 6.25 -3.69
CA GLY A 88 19.08 5.53 -4.87
C GLY A 88 18.06 4.48 -5.31
N GLN A 89 17.57 3.66 -4.39
CA GLN A 89 16.59 2.62 -4.73
C GLN A 89 15.22 3.21 -5.13
N TRP A 90 14.78 4.31 -4.49
CA TRP A 90 13.60 5.07 -4.97
C TRP A 90 13.81 5.61 -6.40
N ALA A 91 15.02 6.10 -6.69
CA ALA A 91 15.35 6.59 -8.02
C ALA A 91 15.36 5.47 -9.06
N ASP A 92 15.86 4.29 -8.73
CA ASP A 92 15.85 3.12 -9.62
C ASP A 92 14.41 2.74 -10.01
N VAL A 93 13.50 2.70 -9.02
CA VAL A 93 12.08 2.42 -9.29
C VAL A 93 11.44 3.53 -10.10
N ALA A 94 11.59 4.79 -9.70
CA ALA A 94 10.97 5.93 -10.38
C ALA A 94 11.47 6.11 -11.82
N ASN A 95 12.79 6.01 -12.03
CA ASN A 95 13.40 6.12 -13.35
C ASN A 95 13.00 4.95 -14.25
N LYS A 96 12.92 3.73 -13.71
CA LYS A 96 12.42 2.58 -14.48
C LYS A 96 10.94 2.74 -14.84
N LEU A 97 10.11 3.20 -13.90
CA LEU A 97 8.69 3.42 -14.15
C LEU A 97 8.45 4.50 -15.20
N SER A 98 9.26 5.58 -15.20
CA SER A 98 9.14 6.68 -16.16
C SER A 98 9.39 6.29 -17.62
N GLU A 99 9.97 5.09 -17.88
CA GLU A 99 10.09 4.52 -19.23
C GLU A 99 8.73 4.01 -19.78
N TYR A 100 7.73 3.81 -18.90
CA TYR A 100 6.45 3.17 -19.22
C TYR A 100 5.23 4.04 -18.99
N GLU A 101 5.29 4.93 -18.01
CA GLU A 101 4.23 5.89 -17.71
C GLU A 101 4.77 7.15 -17.04
N ALA A 102 4.01 8.22 -17.04
CA ALA A 102 4.40 9.46 -16.39
C ALA A 102 4.50 9.27 -14.85
N VAL A 103 5.48 9.93 -14.23
CA VAL A 103 5.70 9.91 -12.78
C VAL A 103 5.64 11.34 -12.23
N LEU A 104 4.83 11.53 -11.20
CA LEU A 104 4.80 12.74 -10.38
C LEU A 104 5.48 12.46 -9.04
N MET A 105 6.64 13.04 -8.83
CA MET A 105 7.42 12.87 -7.60
C MET A 105 7.18 14.04 -6.65
N VAL A 106 6.62 13.74 -5.49
CA VAL A 106 6.53 14.70 -4.38
C VAL A 106 7.88 14.79 -3.70
N VAL A 107 8.37 16.01 -3.52
CA VAL A 107 9.63 16.30 -2.84
C VAL A 107 9.45 17.41 -1.83
N ARG A 108 10.22 17.43 -0.76
CA ARG A 108 10.27 18.62 0.09
C ARG A 108 11.05 19.74 -0.63
N PRO A 109 10.76 21.01 -0.37
CA PRO A 109 11.50 22.12 -0.98
C PRO A 109 13.03 22.00 -0.83
N GLU A 110 13.49 21.58 0.34
CA GLU A 110 14.92 21.38 0.65
C GLU A 110 15.55 20.20 -0.08
N ASP A 111 14.77 19.20 -0.51
CA ASP A 111 15.25 18.03 -1.24
C ASP A 111 15.20 18.21 -2.78
N LYS A 112 14.71 19.34 -3.29
CA LYS A 112 14.55 19.57 -4.73
C LYS A 112 15.86 19.46 -5.52
N ALA A 113 16.97 19.91 -4.94
CA ALA A 113 18.27 19.86 -5.60
C ALA A 113 18.77 18.42 -5.79
N ILE A 114 18.61 17.56 -4.76
CA ILE A 114 18.96 16.13 -4.87
C ILE A 114 18.02 15.42 -5.84
N ALA A 115 16.71 15.71 -5.78
CA ALA A 115 15.72 15.12 -6.67
C ALA A 115 16.07 15.35 -8.14
N LYS A 116 16.40 16.58 -8.53
CA LYS A 116 16.83 16.92 -9.90
C LYS A 116 18.11 16.20 -10.35
N ARG A 117 18.91 15.72 -9.43
CA ARG A 117 20.17 15.03 -9.72
C ARG A 117 19.98 13.53 -9.90
N ILE A 118 19.05 12.91 -9.15
CA ILE A 118 18.86 11.46 -9.13
C ILE A 118 17.73 10.97 -10.04
N PHE A 119 16.73 11.83 -10.32
CA PHE A 119 15.60 11.45 -11.17
C PHE A 119 15.81 11.86 -12.63
N SER A 120 15.23 11.07 -13.55
CA SER A 120 15.10 11.41 -14.97
C SER A 120 14.41 12.78 -15.12
N LYS A 121 14.78 13.49 -16.18
CA LYS A 121 14.18 14.81 -16.52
C LYS A 121 12.69 14.70 -16.88
N ASP A 122 12.23 13.52 -17.24
CA ASP A 122 10.83 13.24 -17.59
C ASP A 122 9.93 13.10 -16.34
N ILE A 123 10.54 12.94 -15.15
CA ILE A 123 9.81 12.88 -13.89
C ILE A 123 9.44 14.29 -13.44
N GLN A 124 8.15 14.54 -13.28
CA GLN A 124 7.64 15.82 -12.79
C GLN A 124 7.83 15.92 -11.27
N LEU A 125 8.35 17.07 -10.82
CA LEU A 125 8.54 17.33 -9.39
C LEU A 125 7.48 18.30 -8.88
N VAL A 126 6.85 17.96 -7.75
CA VAL A 126 5.97 18.85 -6.98
C VAL A 126 6.46 18.97 -5.54
N GLU A 127 6.42 20.20 -5.01
CA GLU A 127 6.98 20.49 -3.69
C GLU A 127 5.87 20.52 -2.63
N PHE A 128 5.91 19.54 -1.70
CA PHE A 128 5.05 19.50 -0.51
C PHE A 128 5.86 19.05 0.71
N PRO A 129 5.50 19.53 1.92
CA PRO A 129 6.01 18.92 3.14
C PRO A 129 5.47 17.49 3.27
N VAL A 130 6.36 16.56 3.64
CA VAL A 130 6.09 15.15 3.89
C VAL A 130 6.95 14.64 5.05
N ASN A 131 6.50 13.60 5.72
CA ASN A 131 7.21 12.97 6.83
C ASN A 131 7.85 11.64 6.42
N ASP A 132 7.31 10.93 5.41
CA ASP A 132 7.84 9.65 4.92
C ASP A 132 7.60 9.46 3.41
N GLY A 133 8.14 8.37 2.83
CA GLY A 133 8.10 8.09 1.38
C GLY A 133 6.99 7.14 0.91
N TRP A 134 6.10 6.68 1.77
CA TRP A 134 5.13 5.61 1.49
C TRP A 134 3.83 6.16 0.88
N SER A 135 3.90 6.51 -0.40
CA SER A 135 2.79 7.16 -1.12
C SER A 135 1.54 6.30 -1.27
N ARG A 136 1.68 4.98 -1.24
CA ARG A 136 0.53 4.05 -1.27
C ARG A 136 -0.40 4.30 -0.09
N ASP A 137 0.15 4.51 1.09
CA ASP A 137 -0.61 4.59 2.34
C ASP A 137 -1.06 6.02 2.69
N SER A 138 -0.24 7.01 2.37
CA SER A 138 -0.53 8.41 2.66
C SER A 138 -1.19 9.16 1.50
N GLY A 139 -1.10 8.64 0.28
CA GLY A 139 -1.66 9.23 -0.93
C GLY A 139 -3.20 9.12 -1.04
N PRO A 140 -3.80 9.80 -2.02
CA PRO A 140 -5.23 9.71 -2.27
C PRO A 140 -5.58 8.44 -3.03
N MET A 141 -6.66 7.75 -2.67
CA MET A 141 -7.27 6.71 -3.49
C MET A 141 -8.15 7.38 -4.55
N ILE A 142 -7.71 7.38 -5.80
CA ILE A 142 -8.44 8.06 -6.88
C ILE A 142 -9.52 7.15 -7.45
N LEU A 143 -10.75 7.64 -7.39
CA LEU A 143 -11.97 6.99 -7.83
C LEU A 143 -12.35 7.50 -9.22
N VAL A 144 -13.01 6.64 -10.00
CA VAL A 144 -13.52 6.97 -11.33
C VAL A 144 -15.01 6.63 -11.44
N ASN A 145 -15.67 7.22 -12.44
CA ASN A 145 -17.04 6.86 -12.82
C ASN A 145 -17.12 6.62 -14.33
N GLY A 146 -18.25 6.11 -14.80
CA GLY A 146 -18.49 5.86 -16.23
C GLY A 146 -18.65 7.14 -17.09
N LYS A 147 -18.47 8.35 -16.51
CA LYS A 147 -18.61 9.63 -17.20
C LYS A 147 -17.27 10.34 -17.46
N GLY A 148 -16.15 9.67 -17.21
CA GLY A 148 -14.83 10.26 -17.40
C GLY A 148 -14.45 11.28 -16.31
N GLU A 149 -14.95 11.12 -15.08
CA GLU A 149 -14.63 12.00 -13.97
C GLU A 149 -13.78 11.28 -12.92
N ARG A 150 -12.93 12.04 -12.22
CA ARG A 150 -12.17 11.59 -11.05
C ARG A 150 -12.64 12.28 -9.79
N ARG A 151 -12.60 11.54 -8.69
CA ARG A 151 -12.71 12.04 -7.32
C ARG A 151 -11.69 11.29 -6.47
N ALA A 152 -11.46 11.78 -5.26
CA ALA A 152 -10.58 11.09 -4.32
C ALA A 152 -11.34 10.64 -3.08
N ALA A 153 -11.07 9.42 -2.61
CA ALA A 153 -11.40 8.98 -1.28
C ALA A 153 -10.26 9.39 -0.33
N GLY A 154 -10.52 10.35 0.53
CA GLY A 154 -9.56 10.91 1.49
C GLY A 154 -9.68 10.28 2.86
N PHE A 155 -9.28 9.02 3.01
CA PHE A 155 -9.21 8.34 4.31
C PHE A 155 -8.20 9.00 5.25
N THR A 156 -8.45 8.94 6.54
CA THR A 156 -7.51 9.41 7.55
C THR A 156 -6.26 8.52 7.56
N PHE A 157 -5.08 9.13 7.62
CA PHE A 157 -3.82 8.44 7.85
C PHE A 157 -3.29 8.80 9.23
N ASN A 158 -2.93 7.79 10.03
CA ASN A 158 -2.49 7.97 11.41
C ASN A 158 -1.10 7.37 11.71
N GLY A 159 -0.26 7.21 10.68
CA GLY A 159 1.09 6.66 10.85
C GLY A 159 1.07 5.19 11.29
N TRP A 160 0.24 4.37 10.64
CA TRP A 160 0.07 2.93 10.88
C TRP A 160 -0.28 2.63 12.34
N GLY A 161 -1.30 3.34 12.86
CA GLY A 161 -1.73 3.17 14.24
C GLY A 161 -0.92 3.99 15.25
N GLY A 162 -0.38 5.14 14.84
CA GLY A 162 0.41 6.03 15.70
C GLY A 162 1.82 5.54 16.01
N LYS A 163 2.32 4.55 15.25
CA LYS A 163 3.64 3.94 15.50
C LYS A 163 4.81 4.82 15.07
N PHE A 164 4.63 5.66 14.04
CA PHE A 164 5.72 6.42 13.41
C PHE A 164 5.42 7.92 13.33
N PRO A 165 5.42 8.65 14.47
CA PRO A 165 5.33 10.09 14.47
C PRO A 165 6.69 10.74 14.09
N PRO A 166 6.69 11.96 13.48
CA PRO A 166 5.50 12.69 13.03
C PRO A 166 4.91 12.13 11.73
N TYR A 167 3.60 12.27 11.51
CA TYR A 167 2.90 11.85 10.28
C TYR A 167 1.87 12.88 9.80
N GLN A 168 1.86 14.07 10.42
CA GLN A 168 0.84 15.09 10.13
C GLN A 168 0.92 15.63 8.71
N ASP A 169 2.12 15.75 8.14
CA ASP A 169 2.29 16.17 6.76
C ASP A 169 1.83 15.09 5.79
N ASP A 170 2.09 13.81 6.09
CA ASP A 170 1.61 12.67 5.30
C ASP A 170 0.08 12.56 5.38
N ALA A 171 -0.53 12.83 6.54
CA ALA A 171 -1.99 12.86 6.67
C ALA A 171 -2.64 13.93 5.78
N LEU A 172 -1.95 15.03 5.48
CA LEU A 172 -2.40 16.09 4.59
C LEU A 172 -1.98 15.91 3.13
N LEU A 173 -1.07 14.98 2.82
CA LEU A 173 -0.53 14.78 1.48
C LEU A 173 -1.62 14.57 0.43
N LYS A 174 -2.60 13.71 0.73
CA LYS A 174 -3.74 13.44 -0.17
C LYS A 174 -4.51 14.69 -0.55
N ALA A 175 -4.74 15.59 0.40
CA ALA A 175 -5.46 16.84 0.15
C ALA A 175 -4.61 17.84 -0.67
N ARG A 176 -3.30 17.90 -0.41
CA ARG A 176 -2.35 18.73 -1.20
C ARG A 176 -2.27 18.25 -2.64
N LEU A 177 -2.16 16.94 -2.84
CA LEU A 177 -2.18 16.32 -4.18
C LEU A 177 -3.50 16.56 -4.89
N CYS A 178 -4.62 16.33 -4.24
CA CYS A 178 -5.95 16.56 -4.81
C CYS A 178 -6.15 18.03 -5.20
N LYS A 179 -5.66 18.99 -4.40
CA LYS A 179 -5.67 20.40 -4.75
C LYS A 179 -4.80 20.70 -5.96
N HIS A 180 -3.59 20.15 -6.01
CA HIS A 180 -2.65 20.35 -7.12
C HIS A 180 -3.20 19.80 -8.45
N LEU A 181 -3.89 18.66 -8.38
CA LEU A 181 -4.46 17.95 -9.54
C LEU A 181 -5.89 18.41 -9.89
N ASP A 182 -6.44 19.37 -9.16
CA ASP A 182 -7.84 19.81 -9.26
C ASP A 182 -8.87 18.66 -9.15
N ILE A 183 -8.60 17.69 -8.29
CA ILE A 183 -9.47 16.54 -8.03
C ILE A 183 -10.25 16.80 -6.73
N PRO A 184 -11.59 16.91 -6.77
CA PRO A 184 -12.41 17.00 -5.56
C PRO A 184 -12.29 15.74 -4.69
N MET A 185 -12.31 15.91 -3.36
CA MET A 185 -12.06 14.83 -2.40
C MET A 185 -13.24 14.66 -1.44
N TYR A 186 -13.63 13.40 -1.20
CA TYR A 186 -14.53 13.03 -0.11
C TYR A 186 -13.68 12.82 1.16
N PRO A 187 -13.84 13.66 2.19
CA PRO A 187 -13.15 13.48 3.47
C PRO A 187 -13.81 12.33 4.24
N ILE A 188 -13.04 11.27 4.50
CA ILE A 188 -13.55 10.07 5.16
C ILE A 188 -12.92 9.97 6.55
N ASN A 189 -13.74 10.17 7.59
CA ASN A 189 -13.32 10.05 8.98
C ASN A 189 -13.20 8.57 9.40
N TRP A 190 -12.26 7.89 8.75
CA TRP A 190 -11.93 6.49 8.98
C TRP A 190 -10.47 6.25 8.62
N VAL A 191 -9.72 5.62 9.49
CA VAL A 191 -8.32 5.30 9.23
C VAL A 191 -8.24 4.12 8.28
N LEU A 192 -7.58 4.33 7.14
CA LEU A 192 -7.31 3.29 6.15
C LEU A 192 -6.08 3.68 5.33
N GLU A 193 -5.20 2.73 5.14
CA GLU A 193 -4.04 2.81 4.25
C GLU A 193 -4.34 2.12 2.91
N GLY A 194 -3.71 2.58 1.82
CA GLY A 194 -3.90 1.99 0.49
C GLY A 194 -3.38 0.56 0.40
N GLY A 195 -2.30 0.23 1.10
CA GLY A 195 -1.75 -1.12 1.17
C GLY A 195 -2.60 -2.12 1.95
N ALA A 196 -3.56 -1.63 2.75
CA ALA A 196 -4.49 -2.47 3.52
C ALA A 196 -5.63 -3.07 2.67
N VAL A 197 -5.80 -2.63 1.41
CA VAL A 197 -6.88 -3.07 0.52
C VAL A 197 -6.38 -3.37 -0.89
N ALA A 198 -6.95 -4.39 -1.53
CA ALA A 198 -6.78 -4.66 -2.95
C ALA A 198 -8.15 -4.83 -3.60
N VAL A 199 -8.36 -4.27 -4.79
CA VAL A 199 -9.66 -4.30 -5.48
C VAL A 199 -9.54 -4.89 -6.90
N ASP A 200 -10.63 -5.54 -7.36
CA ASP A 200 -10.71 -6.07 -8.72
C ASP A 200 -11.33 -5.09 -9.74
N GLY A 201 -11.76 -3.91 -9.28
CA GLY A 201 -12.45 -2.91 -10.11
C GLY A 201 -13.89 -3.27 -10.47
N GLU A 202 -14.37 -4.47 -10.13
CA GLU A 202 -15.72 -4.96 -10.40
C GLU A 202 -16.57 -5.12 -9.13
N GLY A 203 -16.08 -4.58 -8.03
CA GLY A 203 -16.80 -4.49 -6.76
C GLY A 203 -16.30 -5.45 -5.67
N THR A 204 -15.22 -6.22 -5.91
CA THR A 204 -14.60 -7.07 -4.88
C THR A 204 -13.42 -6.36 -4.25
N LEU A 205 -13.28 -6.49 -2.94
CA LEU A 205 -12.17 -5.99 -2.16
C LEU A 205 -11.59 -7.13 -1.30
N LEU A 206 -10.27 -7.27 -1.30
CA LEU A 206 -9.51 -8.10 -0.36
C LEU A 206 -8.91 -7.25 0.76
N THR A 207 -8.92 -7.77 1.97
CA THR A 207 -8.26 -7.17 3.14
C THR A 207 -7.94 -8.24 4.18
N THR A 208 -7.23 -7.86 5.26
CA THR A 208 -6.94 -8.74 6.40
C THR A 208 -7.72 -8.32 7.65
N GLU A 209 -8.09 -9.31 8.46
CA GLU A 209 -8.67 -9.09 9.78
C GLU A 209 -7.67 -8.43 10.72
N GLN A 210 -6.41 -8.87 10.65
CA GLN A 210 -5.32 -8.38 11.49
C GLN A 210 -5.17 -6.85 11.36
N CYS A 211 -5.28 -6.30 10.16
CA CYS A 211 -5.15 -4.87 9.92
C CYS A 211 -6.44 -4.11 10.24
N LEU A 212 -7.54 -4.42 9.56
CA LEU A 212 -8.74 -3.56 9.64
C LEU A 212 -9.54 -3.73 10.94
N LEU A 213 -9.42 -4.86 11.64
CA LEU A 213 -10.01 -5.05 12.98
C LEU A 213 -9.08 -4.60 14.11
N ASN A 214 -7.88 -4.11 13.79
CA ASN A 214 -6.97 -3.62 14.80
C ASN A 214 -7.48 -2.31 15.40
N LYS A 215 -7.51 -2.27 16.74
CA LYS A 215 -8.00 -1.10 17.50
C LYS A 215 -7.15 0.17 17.28
N ASN A 216 -5.90 0.02 16.82
CA ASN A 216 -5.03 1.15 16.53
C ASN A 216 -5.38 1.88 15.21
N ARG A 217 -6.31 1.36 14.41
CA ARG A 217 -6.89 2.04 13.26
C ARG A 217 -8.21 2.69 13.65
N ASN A 218 -9.21 1.87 13.96
CA ASN A 218 -10.54 2.37 14.26
C ASN A 218 -11.09 1.65 15.49
N SER A 219 -11.37 2.38 16.56
CA SER A 219 -11.87 1.81 17.80
C SER A 219 -13.31 1.28 17.67
N ALA A 220 -13.63 0.21 18.40
CA ALA A 220 -14.98 -0.36 18.55
C ALA A 220 -15.70 -0.65 17.22
N THR A 221 -15.07 -1.43 16.34
CA THR A 221 -15.62 -1.75 15.03
C THR A 221 -15.82 -3.25 14.86
N ASP A 222 -16.91 -3.58 14.20
CA ASP A 222 -17.17 -4.90 13.65
C ASP A 222 -17.02 -4.92 12.14
N ARG A 223 -16.96 -6.09 11.55
CA ARG A 223 -16.83 -6.26 10.09
C ARG A 223 -17.92 -5.54 9.33
N SER A 224 -19.17 -5.62 9.77
CA SER A 224 -20.31 -5.05 9.03
C SER A 224 -20.20 -3.54 8.89
N LYS A 225 -19.70 -2.87 9.93
CA LYS A 225 -19.46 -1.42 9.90
C LYS A 225 -18.29 -1.06 8.97
N ILE A 226 -17.21 -1.84 9.02
CA ILE A 226 -16.06 -1.65 8.12
C ILE A 226 -16.50 -1.86 6.67
N GLU A 227 -17.19 -2.96 6.36
CA GLU A 227 -17.70 -3.24 5.02
C GLU A 227 -18.59 -2.12 4.50
N LYS A 228 -19.48 -1.58 5.34
CA LYS A 228 -20.32 -0.43 4.97
C LYS A 228 -19.49 0.80 4.62
N VAL A 229 -18.42 1.10 5.39
CA VAL A 229 -17.53 2.22 5.11
C VAL A 229 -16.80 1.98 3.79
N LEU A 230 -16.20 0.79 3.58
CA LEU A 230 -15.49 0.44 2.35
C LEU A 230 -16.41 0.50 1.14
N ASN A 231 -17.61 -0.08 1.23
CA ASN A 231 -18.57 -0.09 0.13
C ASN A 231 -19.02 1.33 -0.25
N ASN A 232 -19.31 2.17 0.73
CA ASN A 232 -19.72 3.55 0.48
C ASN A 232 -18.59 4.43 -0.05
N SER A 233 -17.35 4.17 0.38
CA SER A 233 -16.21 5.03 0.07
C SER A 233 -15.43 4.60 -1.16
N LEU A 234 -15.43 3.30 -1.49
CA LEU A 234 -14.68 2.74 -2.61
C LEU A 234 -15.56 2.15 -3.71
N GLY A 235 -16.90 2.21 -3.54
CA GLY A 235 -17.86 1.66 -4.52
C GLY A 235 -17.79 0.13 -4.64
N THR A 236 -17.30 -0.55 -3.60
CA THR A 236 -17.25 -2.02 -3.56
C THR A 236 -18.62 -2.60 -3.15
N LYS A 237 -18.80 -3.90 -3.35
CA LYS A 237 -20.04 -4.63 -3.04
C LYS A 237 -19.77 -5.84 -2.17
N LYS A 238 -18.55 -6.33 -2.17
CA LYS A 238 -18.14 -7.52 -1.45
C LYS A 238 -16.73 -7.37 -0.89
N VAL A 239 -16.58 -7.68 0.38
CA VAL A 239 -15.28 -7.73 1.07
C VAL A 239 -14.94 -9.19 1.37
N ILE A 240 -13.78 -9.63 0.94
CA ILE A 240 -13.21 -10.94 1.27
C ILE A 240 -12.14 -10.72 2.35
N TRP A 241 -12.35 -11.32 3.51
CA TRP A 241 -11.49 -11.20 4.66
C TRP A 241 -10.50 -12.36 4.73
N LEU A 242 -9.22 -12.06 4.59
CA LEU A 242 -8.16 -12.98 5.00
C LEU A 242 -7.88 -12.79 6.50
N GLY A 243 -7.27 -13.79 7.14
CA GLY A 243 -7.00 -13.73 8.58
C GLY A 243 -5.86 -12.76 8.89
N ASN A 244 -4.65 -13.29 8.97
CA ASN A 244 -3.44 -12.51 9.22
C ASN A 244 -2.74 -12.17 7.91
N GLY A 245 -1.96 -11.08 7.92
CA GLY A 245 -0.92 -10.81 6.92
C GLY A 245 0.35 -11.62 7.21
N LEU A 246 1.39 -11.42 6.41
CA LEU A 246 2.67 -12.10 6.62
C LEU A 246 3.36 -11.65 7.91
N GLU A 247 4.12 -12.55 8.51
CA GLU A 247 4.95 -12.28 9.68
C GLU A 247 6.46 -12.43 9.33
N PRO A 248 7.32 -11.57 9.93
CA PRO A 248 6.97 -10.48 10.85
C PRO A 248 6.50 -9.23 10.10
N ASP A 249 5.38 -8.64 10.55
CA ASP A 249 4.96 -7.31 10.13
C ASP A 249 4.64 -6.42 11.34
N PRO A 250 5.66 -5.86 11.98
CA PRO A 250 5.46 -4.96 13.11
C PRO A 250 5.01 -3.55 12.68
N ILE A 251 5.01 -3.25 11.38
CA ILE A 251 4.77 -1.91 10.84
C ILE A 251 3.31 -1.73 10.50
N THR A 252 2.79 -2.55 9.56
CA THR A 252 1.48 -2.33 8.96
C THR A 252 0.35 -3.12 9.61
N ASP A 253 0.67 -4.05 10.51
CA ASP A 253 -0.29 -4.97 11.14
C ASP A 253 -0.97 -5.88 10.12
N GLY A 254 -0.21 -6.37 9.14
CA GLY A 254 -0.67 -7.36 8.19
C GLY A 254 -1.42 -6.79 6.99
N HIS A 255 -0.85 -5.78 6.32
CA HIS A 255 -1.37 -5.29 5.04
C HIS A 255 -1.55 -6.42 4.02
N ILE A 256 -2.60 -6.29 3.21
CA ILE A 256 -2.92 -7.28 2.18
C ILE A 256 -1.89 -7.29 1.03
N ASP A 257 -1.30 -6.14 0.70
CA ASP A 257 -0.36 -5.98 -0.41
C ASP A 257 0.99 -6.68 -0.21
N GLY A 258 1.25 -7.20 1.00
CA GLY A 258 2.34 -8.13 1.26
C GLY A 258 1.96 -9.60 1.06
N LEU A 259 0.67 -9.95 1.13
CA LEU A 259 0.17 -11.34 1.14
C LEU A 259 -0.52 -11.76 -0.15
N ALA A 260 -1.42 -10.91 -0.67
CA ALA A 260 -2.23 -11.24 -1.85
C ALA A 260 -2.59 -9.99 -2.67
N ALA A 261 -2.70 -10.17 -3.99
CA ALA A 261 -3.10 -9.13 -4.92
C ALA A 261 -4.01 -9.69 -6.02
N PHE A 262 -4.94 -8.89 -6.52
CA PHE A 262 -5.65 -9.22 -7.74
C PHE A 262 -4.72 -9.05 -8.96
N ALA A 263 -4.83 -9.95 -9.94
CA ALA A 263 -4.12 -9.87 -11.21
C ALA A 263 -5.07 -9.61 -12.39
N SER A 264 -6.31 -10.04 -12.26
CA SER A 264 -7.42 -9.78 -13.17
C SER A 264 -8.74 -10.07 -12.44
N PRO A 265 -9.91 -9.75 -13.00
CA PRO A 265 -11.18 -10.13 -12.39
C PRO A 265 -11.26 -11.64 -12.13
N GLY A 266 -11.52 -12.04 -10.88
CA GLY A 266 -11.58 -13.43 -10.47
C GLY A 266 -10.24 -14.15 -10.30
N MET A 267 -9.09 -13.51 -10.55
CA MET A 267 -7.75 -14.09 -10.36
C MET A 267 -6.99 -13.39 -9.24
N VAL A 268 -6.48 -14.16 -8.28
CA VAL A 268 -5.73 -13.67 -7.13
C VAL A 268 -4.37 -14.34 -7.07
N LEU A 269 -3.32 -13.55 -6.98
CA LEU A 269 -1.97 -13.99 -6.60
C LEU A 269 -1.89 -14.07 -5.09
N LEU A 270 -1.33 -15.16 -4.57
CA LEU A 270 -1.19 -15.41 -3.13
C LEU A 270 0.21 -15.93 -2.82
N HIS A 271 0.88 -15.31 -1.86
CA HIS A 271 2.11 -15.90 -1.31
C HIS A 271 1.84 -17.22 -0.61
N THR A 272 2.71 -18.20 -0.88
CA THR A 272 2.68 -19.51 -0.21
C THR A 272 4.07 -20.01 0.08
N THR A 273 4.21 -20.72 1.19
CA THR A 273 5.40 -21.50 1.53
C THR A 273 5.05 -22.97 1.68
N LYS A 274 5.99 -23.85 1.36
CA LYS A 274 5.88 -25.30 1.57
C LYS A 274 6.58 -25.75 2.85
N ASP A 275 7.39 -24.89 3.44
CA ASP A 275 8.08 -25.17 4.69
C ASP A 275 7.08 -25.05 5.86
N ARG A 276 6.79 -26.18 6.50
CA ARG A 276 5.88 -26.24 7.64
C ARG A 276 6.44 -25.59 8.91
N ASN A 277 7.74 -25.33 8.94
CA ASN A 277 8.41 -24.63 10.06
C ASN A 277 8.40 -23.11 9.86
N ASP A 278 8.06 -22.62 8.67
CA ASP A 278 7.90 -21.20 8.40
C ASP A 278 6.68 -20.66 9.17
N PRO A 279 6.80 -19.59 9.97
CA PRO A 279 5.68 -18.99 10.68
C PRO A 279 4.52 -18.61 9.75
N ASN A 280 4.81 -18.32 8.49
CA ASN A 280 3.82 -17.97 7.48
C ASN A 280 3.07 -19.16 6.87
N PHE A 281 3.48 -20.42 7.16
CA PHE A 281 2.83 -21.60 6.59
C PHE A 281 1.32 -21.63 6.92
N ALA A 282 0.97 -21.48 8.19
CA ALA A 282 -0.43 -21.52 8.63
C ALA A 282 -1.23 -20.33 8.06
N ILE A 283 -0.62 -19.14 8.00
CA ILE A 283 -1.21 -17.92 7.45
C ILE A 283 -1.55 -18.13 5.95
N CYS A 284 -0.60 -18.61 5.19
CA CYS A 284 -0.78 -18.88 3.76
C CYS A 284 -1.87 -19.94 3.50
N GLN A 285 -1.92 -21.00 4.32
CA GLN A 285 -2.94 -22.05 4.18
C GLN A 285 -4.35 -21.53 4.52
N ASP A 286 -4.50 -20.72 5.57
CA ASP A 286 -5.79 -20.10 5.91
C ASP A 286 -6.24 -19.14 4.82
N ALA A 287 -5.35 -18.29 4.33
CA ALA A 287 -5.63 -17.36 3.23
C ALA A 287 -6.08 -18.11 1.96
N LYS A 288 -5.35 -19.17 1.57
CA LYS A 288 -5.69 -20.00 0.42
C LYS A 288 -7.05 -20.67 0.55
N ARG A 289 -7.37 -21.21 1.73
CA ARG A 289 -8.66 -21.82 2.02
C ARG A 289 -9.78 -20.78 1.88
N ARG A 290 -9.66 -19.61 2.52
CA ARG A 290 -10.67 -18.54 2.48
C ARG A 290 -10.91 -18.04 1.07
N LEU A 291 -9.87 -17.86 0.26
CA LEU A 291 -10.00 -17.45 -1.13
C LEU A 291 -10.74 -18.51 -1.96
N LYS A 292 -10.39 -19.79 -1.82
CA LYS A 292 -11.05 -20.89 -2.55
C LYS A 292 -12.51 -21.11 -2.16
N GLU A 293 -12.88 -20.81 -0.92
CA GLU A 293 -14.26 -20.88 -0.41
C GLU A 293 -15.08 -19.65 -0.83
N SER A 294 -14.43 -18.57 -1.27
CA SER A 294 -15.07 -17.31 -1.65
C SER A 294 -15.46 -17.26 -3.13
N THR A 295 -16.29 -16.29 -3.45
CA THR A 295 -16.53 -15.81 -4.82
C THR A 295 -16.28 -14.32 -4.85
N ASP A 296 -16.05 -13.75 -6.03
CA ASP A 296 -16.03 -12.30 -6.20
C ASP A 296 -17.44 -11.68 -6.13
N ALA A 297 -17.53 -10.36 -6.34
CA ALA A 297 -18.80 -9.63 -6.32
C ALA A 297 -19.74 -9.98 -7.48
N GLN A 298 -19.22 -10.62 -8.54
CA GLN A 298 -19.98 -11.10 -9.69
C GLN A 298 -20.39 -12.58 -9.53
N GLY A 299 -20.03 -13.23 -8.41
CA GLY A 299 -20.33 -14.62 -8.14
C GLY A 299 -19.35 -15.63 -8.76
N ARG A 300 -18.24 -15.18 -9.39
CA ARG A 300 -17.19 -16.06 -9.95
C ARG A 300 -16.36 -16.65 -8.83
N LYS A 301 -15.99 -17.92 -8.94
CA LYS A 301 -14.98 -18.52 -8.07
C LYS A 301 -13.61 -17.90 -8.36
N LEU A 302 -12.82 -17.74 -7.32
CA LEU A 302 -11.47 -17.18 -7.46
C LEU A 302 -10.48 -18.24 -7.95
N ASP A 303 -9.73 -17.89 -8.97
CA ASP A 303 -8.53 -18.63 -9.40
C ASP A 303 -7.34 -18.11 -8.57
N VAL A 304 -6.73 -19.00 -7.79
CA VAL A 304 -5.65 -18.64 -6.85
C VAL A 304 -4.33 -19.15 -7.39
N ILE A 305 -3.50 -18.21 -7.85
CA ILE A 305 -2.15 -18.46 -8.34
C ILE A 305 -1.16 -18.31 -7.19
N GLU A 306 -0.40 -19.36 -6.90
CA GLU A 306 0.56 -19.37 -5.79
C GLU A 306 1.91 -18.81 -6.21
N LEU A 307 2.40 -17.80 -5.49
CA LEU A 307 3.77 -17.29 -5.60
C LEU A 307 4.63 -17.82 -4.45
N PRO A 308 5.90 -18.18 -4.72
CA PRO A 308 6.80 -18.53 -3.63
C PRO A 308 7.02 -17.33 -2.70
N LEU A 309 7.03 -17.58 -1.40
CA LEU A 309 7.39 -16.58 -0.39
C LEU A 309 8.93 -16.54 -0.29
N ASP A 310 9.49 -15.35 -0.52
CA ASP A 310 10.90 -15.05 -0.20
C ASP A 310 10.96 -14.53 1.25
N ALA A 311 11.88 -15.06 2.05
CA ALA A 311 12.02 -14.62 3.43
C ALA A 311 12.47 -13.17 3.60
N ASP A 312 13.10 -12.59 2.58
CA ASP A 312 13.71 -11.26 2.66
C ASP A 312 12.75 -10.15 2.18
N LEU A 313 11.79 -10.49 1.28
CA LEU A 313 10.82 -9.52 0.75
C LEU A 313 9.59 -10.22 0.12
N SER A 314 8.55 -9.44 -0.13
CA SER A 314 7.33 -9.90 -0.78
C SER A 314 7.32 -9.57 -2.28
N HIS A 315 7.41 -10.59 -3.14
CA HIS A 315 7.21 -10.42 -4.60
C HIS A 315 5.80 -9.96 -4.96
N ILE A 316 4.80 -10.15 -4.07
CA ILE A 316 3.42 -9.65 -4.27
C ILE A 316 3.33 -8.14 -4.09
N ASN A 317 4.30 -7.53 -3.42
CA ASN A 317 4.37 -6.07 -3.35
C ASN A 317 4.89 -5.47 -4.68
N PHE A 318 4.45 -6.04 -5.81
CA PHE A 318 4.69 -5.54 -7.16
C PHE A 318 3.76 -4.37 -7.49
N TYR A 319 4.10 -3.59 -8.52
CA TYR A 319 3.25 -2.54 -9.04
C TYR A 319 2.88 -2.80 -10.51
N ILE A 320 1.58 -2.72 -10.82
CA ILE A 320 1.07 -2.89 -12.19
C ILE A 320 0.99 -1.52 -12.84
N ALA A 321 1.93 -1.20 -13.71
CA ALA A 321 1.91 0.00 -14.55
C ALA A 321 1.25 -0.28 -15.91
N ASN A 322 1.14 0.73 -16.79
CA ASN A 322 0.45 0.60 -18.08
C ASN A 322 0.98 -0.56 -18.93
N ASP A 323 2.30 -0.63 -19.16
CA ASP A 323 2.93 -1.60 -20.05
C ASP A 323 3.94 -2.52 -19.34
N CYS A 324 4.08 -2.38 -18.01
CA CYS A 324 4.97 -3.23 -17.23
C CYS A 324 4.40 -3.60 -15.86
N VAL A 325 5.02 -4.60 -15.24
CA VAL A 325 4.86 -4.93 -13.82
C VAL A 325 6.24 -4.85 -13.19
N LEU A 326 6.41 -3.94 -12.25
CA LEU A 326 7.64 -3.80 -11.49
C LEU A 326 7.57 -4.70 -10.25
N VAL A 327 8.50 -5.64 -10.16
CA VAL A 327 8.49 -6.68 -9.13
C VAL A 327 9.70 -6.50 -8.22
N PRO A 328 9.49 -6.37 -6.89
CA PRO A 328 10.61 -6.34 -5.96
C PRO A 328 11.35 -7.68 -5.98
N ILE A 329 12.66 -7.63 -6.11
CA ILE A 329 13.54 -8.81 -6.04
C ILE A 329 14.64 -8.59 -5.01
N SER A 330 15.17 -9.70 -4.47
CA SER A 330 16.27 -9.73 -3.50
C SER A 330 17.54 -10.34 -4.12
N ALA A 331 18.54 -10.56 -3.28
CA ALA A 331 19.74 -11.31 -3.67
C ALA A 331 19.48 -12.80 -3.95
N ARG A 332 18.30 -13.34 -3.60
CA ARG A 332 17.92 -14.75 -3.77
C ARG A 332 17.46 -15.07 -5.20
N ARG A 333 18.40 -15.19 -6.12
CA ARG A 333 18.13 -15.39 -7.56
C ARG A 333 17.11 -16.46 -7.88
N ARG A 334 17.16 -17.64 -7.24
CA ARG A 334 16.29 -18.77 -7.56
C ARG A 334 14.82 -18.47 -7.31
N ASP A 335 14.49 -17.82 -6.20
CA ASP A 335 13.12 -17.50 -5.83
C ASP A 335 12.61 -16.35 -6.69
N ASN A 336 13.46 -15.36 -6.98
CA ASN A 336 13.16 -14.30 -7.95
C ASN A 336 12.82 -14.86 -9.33
N ASP A 337 13.66 -15.76 -9.89
CA ASP A 337 13.43 -16.32 -11.23
C ASP A 337 12.11 -17.07 -11.31
N ARG A 338 11.74 -17.80 -10.26
CA ARG A 338 10.47 -18.50 -10.15
C ARG A 338 9.28 -17.53 -10.09
N ALA A 339 9.34 -16.52 -9.21
CA ALA A 339 8.29 -15.52 -9.08
C ALA A 339 8.10 -14.73 -10.38
N LEU A 340 9.20 -14.26 -10.98
CA LEU A 340 9.17 -13.55 -12.26
C LEU A 340 8.62 -14.44 -13.40
N GLY A 341 8.92 -15.75 -13.39
CA GLY A 341 8.36 -16.72 -14.35
C GLY A 341 6.84 -16.77 -14.28
N ILE A 342 6.30 -16.95 -13.07
CA ILE A 342 4.85 -16.97 -12.83
C ILE A 342 4.20 -15.64 -13.26
N LEU A 343 4.80 -14.51 -12.86
CA LEU A 343 4.25 -13.18 -13.17
C LEU A 343 4.25 -12.88 -14.67
N ARG A 344 5.22 -13.39 -15.45
CA ARG A 344 5.20 -13.29 -16.92
C ARG A 344 4.02 -14.04 -17.54
N GLU A 345 3.66 -15.18 -16.99
CA GLU A 345 2.50 -15.96 -17.43
C GLU A 345 1.18 -15.28 -17.07
N VAL A 346 1.13 -14.68 -15.87
CA VAL A 346 -0.06 -13.97 -15.37
C VAL A 346 -0.29 -12.64 -16.10
N PHE A 347 0.77 -11.93 -16.45
CA PHE A 347 0.70 -10.64 -17.13
C PHE A 347 1.32 -10.67 -18.54
N PRO A 348 0.80 -11.50 -19.47
CA PRO A 348 1.44 -11.73 -20.77
C PRO A 348 1.51 -10.49 -21.67
N LYS A 349 0.70 -9.48 -21.39
CA LYS A 349 0.65 -8.22 -22.17
C LYS A 349 1.50 -7.11 -21.52
N ARG A 350 2.15 -7.37 -20.39
CA ARG A 350 2.99 -6.42 -19.65
C ARG A 350 4.40 -6.98 -19.51
N LYS A 351 5.39 -6.12 -19.60
CA LYS A 351 6.77 -6.52 -19.35
C LYS A 351 7.02 -6.69 -17.86
N THR A 352 7.27 -7.90 -17.39
CA THR A 352 7.65 -8.18 -16.00
C THR A 352 9.11 -7.81 -15.77
N ILE A 353 9.39 -6.89 -14.87
CA ILE A 353 10.71 -6.33 -14.59
C ILE A 353 11.01 -6.49 -13.11
N GLY A 354 12.05 -7.29 -12.78
CA GLY A 354 12.55 -7.35 -11.42
C GLY A 354 13.47 -6.16 -11.12
N LEU A 355 13.25 -5.49 -10.00
CA LEU A 355 14.11 -4.43 -9.48
C LEU A 355 14.55 -4.79 -8.07
N ASP A 356 15.83 -4.55 -7.78
CA ASP A 356 16.34 -4.73 -6.43
C ASP A 356 15.54 -3.85 -5.45
N ALA A 357 14.99 -4.48 -4.44
CA ALA A 357 14.18 -3.85 -3.41
C ALA A 357 14.69 -4.17 -1.99
N THR A 358 15.97 -4.53 -1.87
CA THR A 358 16.58 -4.94 -0.58
C THR A 358 16.43 -3.82 0.45
N VAL A 359 16.77 -2.58 0.09
CA VAL A 359 16.65 -1.42 0.98
C VAL A 359 15.20 -1.08 1.30
N LEU A 360 14.29 -1.21 0.32
CA LEU A 360 12.85 -1.08 0.55
C LEU A 360 12.35 -2.12 1.55
N GLY A 361 12.77 -3.38 1.40
CA GLY A 361 12.44 -4.47 2.31
C GLY A 361 12.93 -4.21 3.73
N GLU A 362 14.18 -3.75 3.90
CA GLU A 362 14.72 -3.34 5.19
C GLU A 362 13.93 -2.17 5.82
N GLY A 363 13.34 -1.29 4.99
CA GLY A 363 12.43 -0.23 5.39
C GLY A 363 11.01 -0.72 5.75
N GLY A 364 10.71 -1.99 5.49
CA GLY A 364 9.42 -2.63 5.82
C GLY A 364 8.35 -2.48 4.74
N GLY A 365 8.75 -2.31 3.47
CA GLY A 365 7.83 -2.25 2.33
C GLY A 365 8.45 -2.72 1.03
N GLY A 366 7.77 -2.49 -0.09
CA GLY A 366 8.24 -2.83 -1.43
C GLY A 366 7.84 -1.79 -2.46
N ILE A 367 7.84 -2.17 -3.74
CA ILE A 367 7.58 -1.25 -4.85
C ILE A 367 6.14 -0.73 -4.82
N HIS A 368 5.16 -1.59 -4.47
CA HIS A 368 3.76 -1.17 -4.33
C HIS A 368 3.58 -0.09 -3.26
N CYS A 369 4.26 -0.23 -2.13
CA CYS A 369 4.15 0.70 -1.01
C CYS A 369 4.61 2.14 -1.35
N ILE A 370 5.52 2.31 -2.31
CA ILE A 370 6.06 3.62 -2.72
C ILE A 370 5.40 4.22 -3.97
N THR A 371 4.37 3.56 -4.49
CA THR A 371 3.67 3.97 -5.72
C THR A 371 2.17 4.13 -5.49
N GLN A 372 1.55 5.13 -6.09
CA GLN A 372 0.10 5.36 -6.05
C GLN A 372 -0.39 5.80 -7.42
N GLN A 373 -1.21 4.99 -8.06
CA GLN A 373 -1.71 5.28 -9.40
C GLN A 373 -2.77 6.40 -9.42
N VAL A 374 -2.74 7.19 -10.47
CA VAL A 374 -3.83 8.08 -10.86
C VAL A 374 -4.43 7.53 -12.15
N PRO A 375 -5.64 6.97 -12.10
CA PRO A 375 -6.25 6.33 -13.26
C PRO A 375 -6.56 7.36 -14.36
N LYS A 376 -6.44 6.92 -15.62
CA LYS A 376 -6.87 7.67 -16.79
C LYS A 376 -8.40 7.61 -16.91
N VAL A 377 -9.04 8.71 -17.29
CA VAL A 377 -10.48 8.84 -17.52
C VAL A 377 -10.79 9.28 -18.93
#